data_c5f73ad4d67fbe0efc95a8aa75247bd2
#
_entry.id   c5f73ad4d67fbe0efc95a8aa75247bd2
#
_cell.length_a   1.000
_cell.length_b   1.000
_cell.length_c   1.000
_cell.angle_alpha   90.00
_cell.angle_beta   90.00
_cell.angle_gamma   90.00
#
_symmetry.space_group_name_H-M   'P 1'
#
loop_
_entity.id
_entity.type
_entity.pdbx_description
1 polymer ?
#
loop_
_entity_poly.entity_id
_entity_poly.type
_entity_poly.pdbx_seq_one_letter_code
_entity_poly.pdbx_strand_id
1 'polypeptide(L)'
;VLDFDDLIHRTRALLTDPAVAQWVLFRLDGGVDHILVDEAQDTSPEQWAVIERLAREFTSGEGARADVPRSLFVVGDRKQSIYSFQGADPDAFARMQADFDTRLAESERPLQSLALQYSFRSSQAVLRLVDATFDGRAGSGMTPEERHIAFKGDMPGRVDLWPLVPKTPAEEPAPWYAPV
;
A
#
# COMPACT_ATOMS: atom_id res chain seq x y z
N VAL A 1 25.74 -7.98 11.78
CA VAL A 1 25.20 -7.41 10.54
C VAL A 1 23.75 -7.10 10.84
N LEU A 2 23.30 -5.90 10.51
CA LEU A 2 21.89 -5.49 10.64
C LEU A 2 21.24 -5.67 9.29
N ASP A 3 20.03 -6.22 9.26
CA ASP A 3 19.15 -6.23 8.11
C ASP A 3 18.13 -5.07 8.16
N PHE A 4 17.24 -4.99 7.18
CA PHE A 4 16.25 -3.93 7.11
C PHE A 4 15.21 -4.04 8.24
N ASP A 5 14.82 -5.25 8.61
CA ASP A 5 13.85 -5.47 9.68
C ASP A 5 14.43 -5.06 11.04
N ASP A 6 15.71 -5.34 11.28
CA ASP A 6 16.43 -4.87 12.45
C ASP A 6 16.40 -3.33 12.57
N LEU A 7 16.55 -2.62 11.44
CA LEU A 7 16.49 -1.15 11.42
C LEU A 7 15.08 -0.65 11.76
N ILE A 8 14.05 -1.26 11.22
CA ILE A 8 12.66 -0.91 11.51
C ILE A 8 12.35 -1.15 12.98
N HIS A 9 12.70 -2.32 13.51
CA HIS A 9 12.49 -2.66 14.92
C HIS A 9 13.23 -1.72 15.86
N ARG A 10 14.47 -1.37 15.56
CA ARG A 10 15.26 -0.42 16.37
C ARG A 10 14.70 0.99 16.32
N THR A 11 14.26 1.44 15.13
CA THR A 11 13.61 2.74 14.98
C THR A 11 12.33 2.80 15.78
N ARG A 12 11.48 1.77 15.67
CA ARG A 12 10.26 1.67 16.47
C ARG A 12 10.57 1.70 17.97
N ALA A 13 11.54 0.89 18.42
CA ALA A 13 11.94 0.86 19.82
C ALA A 13 12.40 2.25 20.31
N LEU A 14 13.23 2.94 19.53
CA LEU A 14 13.70 4.28 19.83
C LEU A 14 12.56 5.31 19.97
N LEU A 15 11.57 5.25 19.09
CA LEU A 15 10.42 6.15 19.09
C LEU A 15 9.35 5.79 20.15
N THR A 16 9.49 4.64 20.82
CA THR A 16 8.57 4.19 21.88
C THR A 16 9.19 4.11 23.25
N ASP A 17 10.52 4.21 23.37
CA ASP A 17 11.23 4.21 24.65
C ASP A 17 10.87 5.47 25.45
N PRO A 18 10.24 5.34 26.63
CA PRO A 18 9.83 6.50 27.43
C PRO A 18 10.99 7.43 27.81
N ALA A 19 12.22 6.91 27.89
CA ALA A 19 13.39 7.68 28.31
C ALA A 19 13.95 8.59 27.20
N VAL A 20 13.78 8.21 25.93
CA VAL A 20 14.44 8.90 24.81
C VAL A 20 13.48 9.34 23.71
N ALA A 21 12.32 8.71 23.60
CA ALA A 21 11.37 8.96 22.49
C ALA A 21 10.99 10.44 22.38
N GLN A 22 10.70 11.09 23.51
CA GLN A 22 10.30 12.49 23.53
C GLN A 22 11.40 13.41 22.99
N TRP A 23 12.65 13.16 23.35
CA TRP A 23 13.79 13.93 22.85
C TRP A 23 14.02 13.67 21.36
N VAL A 24 13.94 12.41 20.92
CA VAL A 24 14.10 12.03 19.51
C VAL A 24 13.00 12.68 18.66
N LEU A 25 11.74 12.56 19.07
CA LEU A 25 10.61 13.16 18.37
C LEU A 25 10.76 14.70 18.30
N PHE A 26 11.15 15.34 19.41
CA PHE A 26 11.42 16.77 19.43
C PHE A 26 12.51 17.17 18.44
N ARG A 27 13.59 16.38 18.32
CA ARG A 27 14.66 16.61 17.36
C ARG A 27 14.20 16.43 15.92
N LEU A 28 13.36 15.44 15.64
CA LEU A 28 12.77 15.16 14.34
C LEU A 28 11.68 16.18 13.97
N ASP A 29 10.88 16.61 14.96
CA ASP A 29 9.84 17.63 14.77
C ASP A 29 10.39 18.95 14.23
N GLY A 30 11.63 19.29 14.60
CA GLY A 30 12.33 20.45 14.06
C GLY A 30 12.75 20.32 12.59
N GLY A 31 12.63 19.14 11.95
CA GLY A 31 13.15 18.88 10.60
C GLY A 31 12.20 18.20 9.63
N VAL A 32 11.05 17.71 10.08
CA VAL A 32 10.05 17.04 9.21
C VAL A 32 8.74 17.81 9.22
N ASP A 33 8.38 18.38 8.09
CA ASP A 33 7.12 19.11 7.92
C ASP A 33 6.12 18.33 7.05
N HIS A 34 6.60 17.45 6.18
CA HIS A 34 5.76 16.68 5.27
C HIS A 34 6.17 15.21 5.29
N ILE A 35 5.19 14.33 5.43
CA ILE A 35 5.35 12.88 5.35
C ILE A 35 4.57 12.40 4.13
N LEU A 36 5.28 11.74 3.20
CA LEU A 36 4.69 11.10 2.04
C LEU A 36 4.91 9.60 2.16
N VAL A 37 3.82 8.84 2.10
CA VAL A 37 3.83 7.38 2.08
C VAL A 37 3.29 6.92 0.73
N ASP A 38 4.13 6.27 -0.04
CA ASP A 38 3.77 5.65 -1.31
C ASP A 38 3.64 4.14 -1.14
N GLU A 39 2.85 3.50 -2.00
CA GLU A 39 2.59 2.05 -1.95
C GLU A 39 2.17 1.57 -0.54
N ALA A 40 1.28 2.31 0.08
CA ALA A 40 0.89 2.12 1.48
C ALA A 40 0.35 0.70 1.78
N GLN A 41 -0.21 -0.01 0.79
CA GLN A 41 -0.68 -1.40 0.92
C GLN A 41 0.46 -2.40 1.18
N ASP A 42 1.71 -2.04 0.84
CA ASP A 42 2.89 -2.88 1.02
C ASP A 42 3.67 -2.54 2.31
N THR A 43 3.13 -1.63 3.11
CA THR A 43 3.73 -1.19 4.37
C THR A 43 3.40 -2.19 5.50
N SER A 44 4.42 -2.64 6.24
CA SER A 44 4.23 -3.53 7.38
C SER A 44 3.65 -2.80 8.60
N PRO A 45 3.03 -3.51 9.56
CA PRO A 45 2.54 -2.91 10.79
C PRO A 45 3.61 -2.17 11.61
N GLU A 46 4.85 -2.67 11.59
CA GLU A 46 5.98 -2.02 12.25
C GLU A 46 6.36 -0.70 11.60
N GLN A 47 6.36 -0.65 10.28
CA GLN A 47 6.59 0.60 9.53
C GLN A 47 5.47 1.60 9.79
N TRP A 48 4.21 1.14 9.80
CA TRP A 48 3.07 1.98 10.16
C TRP A 48 3.20 2.55 11.56
N ALA A 49 3.66 1.77 12.53
CA ALA A 49 3.89 2.25 13.89
C ALA A 49 4.93 3.38 13.96
N VAL A 50 5.97 3.33 13.11
CA VAL A 50 6.96 4.42 12.96
C VAL A 50 6.31 5.66 12.36
N ILE A 51 5.58 5.50 11.24
CA ILE A 51 4.88 6.61 10.56
C ILE A 51 3.89 7.30 11.51
N GLU A 52 3.10 6.51 12.23
CA GLU A 52 2.14 7.02 13.21
C GLU A 52 2.80 7.86 14.29
N ARG A 53 3.93 7.39 14.82
CA ARG A 53 4.68 8.14 15.84
C ARG A 53 5.18 9.49 15.32
N LEU A 54 5.72 9.51 14.10
CA LEU A 54 6.18 10.76 13.47
C LEU A 54 5.01 11.70 13.14
N ALA A 55 3.88 11.15 12.71
CA ALA A 55 2.70 11.93 12.34
C ALA A 55 1.89 12.42 13.55
N ARG A 56 2.10 11.88 14.75
CA ARG A 56 1.31 12.23 15.94
C ARG A 56 1.37 13.72 16.26
N GLU A 57 2.54 14.33 16.15
CA GLU A 57 2.72 15.77 16.37
C GLU A 57 1.99 16.63 15.33
N PHE A 58 1.75 16.10 14.13
CA PHE A 58 1.04 16.81 13.05
C PHE A 58 -0.46 16.91 13.33
N THR A 59 -0.99 15.99 14.13
CA THR A 59 -2.42 15.89 14.43
C THR A 59 -2.80 16.49 15.78
N SER A 60 -1.82 16.72 16.67
CA SER A 60 -2.10 17.28 18.00
C SER A 60 -2.36 18.79 18.00
N GLY A 61 -1.87 19.52 17.01
CA GLY A 61 -2.03 20.97 16.91
C GLY A 61 -1.33 21.81 17.98
N GLU A 62 -0.67 21.17 18.95
CA GLU A 62 -0.11 21.82 20.16
C GLU A 62 1.43 21.96 20.15
N GLY A 63 2.07 21.70 19.02
CA GLY A 63 3.53 21.76 18.93
C GLY A 63 4.11 23.17 18.88
N ALA A 64 5.39 23.31 19.20
CA ALA A 64 6.15 24.56 19.12
C ALA A 64 6.20 25.18 17.70
N ARG A 65 5.68 24.48 16.68
CA ARG A 65 5.64 24.87 15.27
C ARG A 65 4.22 24.85 14.71
N ALA A 66 3.23 25.27 15.49
CA ALA A 66 1.81 25.32 15.09
C ALA A 66 1.58 26.18 13.82
N ASP A 67 2.43 27.18 13.60
CA ASP A 67 2.33 28.07 12.43
C ASP A 67 2.95 27.47 11.15
N VAL A 68 3.64 26.32 11.22
CA VAL A 68 4.25 25.68 10.06
C VAL A 68 3.26 24.73 9.42
N PRO A 69 2.98 24.87 8.11
CA PRO A 69 2.10 23.95 7.40
C PRO A 69 2.72 22.53 7.40
N ARG A 70 2.03 21.57 7.99
CA ARG A 70 2.44 20.18 8.01
C ARG A 70 1.44 19.32 7.26
N SER A 71 1.90 18.29 6.60
CA SER A 71 1.01 17.37 5.88
C SER A 71 1.46 15.92 5.98
N LEU A 72 0.47 15.05 6.05
CA LEU A 72 0.62 13.61 5.84
C LEU A 72 -0.13 13.27 4.54
N PHE A 73 0.57 12.77 3.55
CA PHE A 73 0.01 12.31 2.29
C PHE A 73 0.29 10.81 2.14
N VAL A 74 -0.76 10.04 1.97
CA VAL A 74 -0.67 8.59 1.87
C VAL A 74 -1.37 8.15 0.59
N VAL A 75 -0.68 7.37 -0.24
CA VAL A 75 -1.25 6.78 -1.45
C VAL A 75 -0.99 5.29 -1.48
N GLY A 76 -1.98 4.54 -1.92
CA GLY A 76 -1.91 3.09 -2.04
C GLY A 76 -3.14 2.51 -2.71
N ASP A 77 -3.02 1.28 -3.16
CA ASP A 77 -4.11 0.51 -3.74
C ASP A 77 -4.09 -0.92 -3.17
N ARG A 78 -5.06 -1.26 -2.32
CA ARG A 78 -5.18 -2.60 -1.71
C ARG A 78 -5.17 -3.74 -2.74
N LYS A 79 -5.68 -3.47 -3.95
CA LYS A 79 -5.73 -4.45 -5.05
C LYS A 79 -4.34 -4.82 -5.57
N GLN A 80 -3.35 -3.96 -5.35
CA GLN A 80 -1.98 -4.16 -5.82
C GLN A 80 -1.06 -4.78 -4.77
N SER A 81 -1.55 -5.09 -3.56
CA SER A 81 -0.72 -5.70 -2.54
C SER A 81 -0.29 -7.12 -2.92
N ILE A 82 1.02 -7.33 -3.00
CA ILE A 82 1.63 -8.62 -3.34
C ILE A 82 2.71 -9.06 -2.32
N TYR A 83 2.98 -8.26 -1.29
CA TYR A 83 4.06 -8.49 -0.33
C TYR A 83 3.59 -9.01 1.03
N SER A 84 2.41 -9.63 1.12
CA SER A 84 1.92 -10.23 2.36
C SER A 84 2.88 -11.27 2.95
N PHE A 85 3.61 -11.99 2.10
CA PHE A 85 4.64 -12.94 2.52
C PHE A 85 5.90 -12.28 3.14
N GLN A 86 6.06 -10.96 2.97
CA GLN A 86 7.10 -10.16 3.61
C GLN A 86 6.56 -9.30 4.77
N GLY A 87 5.37 -9.62 5.25
CA GLY A 87 4.77 -8.93 6.40
C GLY A 87 3.97 -7.68 6.04
N ALA A 88 3.75 -7.37 4.77
CA ALA A 88 2.82 -6.33 4.37
C ALA A 88 1.39 -6.70 4.79
N ASP A 89 0.67 -5.73 5.31
CA ASP A 89 -0.72 -5.89 5.73
C ASP A 89 -1.60 -4.86 5.01
N PRO A 90 -2.26 -5.24 3.90
CA PRO A 90 -3.14 -4.34 3.15
C PRO A 90 -4.30 -3.79 3.97
N ASP A 91 -4.73 -4.52 5.00
CA ASP A 91 -5.78 -4.07 5.90
C ASP A 91 -5.27 -3.02 6.90
N ALA A 92 -3.96 -2.98 7.17
CA ALA A 92 -3.37 -1.91 7.97
C ALA A 92 -3.57 -0.54 7.33
N PHE A 93 -3.46 -0.44 6.00
CA PHE A 93 -3.73 0.81 5.28
C PHE A 93 -5.15 1.33 5.55
N ALA A 94 -6.17 0.47 5.44
CA ALA A 94 -7.55 0.85 5.71
C ALA A 94 -7.78 1.20 7.19
N ARG A 95 -7.15 0.45 8.12
CA ARG A 95 -7.23 0.76 9.56
C ARG A 95 -6.59 2.09 9.89
N MET A 96 -5.43 2.39 9.31
CA MET A 96 -4.74 3.67 9.52
C MET A 96 -5.54 4.84 8.94
N GLN A 97 -6.17 4.66 7.77
CA GLN A 97 -7.07 5.67 7.21
C GLN A 97 -8.22 5.99 8.18
N ALA A 98 -8.90 4.97 8.70
CA ALA A 98 -10.00 5.14 9.64
C ALA A 98 -9.55 5.79 10.98
N ASP A 99 -8.37 5.46 11.46
CA ASP A 99 -7.79 6.04 12.67
C ASP A 99 -7.46 7.53 12.48
N PHE A 100 -6.81 7.90 11.37
CA PHE A 100 -6.55 9.30 11.04
C PHE A 100 -7.84 10.09 10.79
N ASP A 101 -8.83 9.49 10.13
CA ASP A 101 -10.13 10.11 9.92
C ASP A 101 -10.80 10.44 11.26
N THR A 102 -10.81 9.49 12.19
CA THR A 102 -11.34 9.67 13.54
C THR A 102 -10.59 10.76 14.31
N ARG A 103 -9.27 10.75 14.28
CA ARG A 103 -8.44 11.75 15.00
C ARG A 103 -8.58 13.16 14.44
N LEU A 104 -8.79 13.28 13.14
CA LEU A 104 -8.85 14.58 12.46
C LEU A 104 -10.29 15.08 12.27
N ALA A 105 -11.31 14.27 12.60
CA ALA A 105 -12.72 14.61 12.37
C ALA A 105 -13.14 15.97 12.98
N GLU A 106 -12.60 16.31 14.15
CA GLU A 106 -12.91 17.55 14.86
C GLU A 106 -11.84 18.66 14.64
N SER A 107 -10.82 18.37 13.81
CA SER A 107 -9.78 19.36 13.52
C SER A 107 -10.21 20.36 12.44
N GLU A 108 -9.52 21.49 12.38
CA GLU A 108 -9.72 22.46 11.29
C GLU A 108 -9.32 21.91 9.90
N ARG A 109 -8.62 20.78 9.87
CA ARG A 109 -8.11 20.13 8.66
C ARG A 109 -8.46 18.64 8.67
N PRO A 110 -9.74 18.29 8.41
CA PRO A 110 -10.15 16.89 8.38
C PRO A 110 -9.42 16.12 7.27
N LEU A 111 -9.35 14.80 7.43
CA LEU A 111 -8.77 13.91 6.43
C LEU A 111 -9.54 14.05 5.11
N GLN A 112 -8.80 14.24 4.02
CA GLN A 112 -9.36 14.24 2.68
C GLN A 112 -9.04 12.92 2.00
N SER A 113 -10.07 12.15 1.70
CA SER A 113 -9.93 10.88 0.97
C SER A 113 -10.35 11.07 -0.49
N LEU A 114 -9.44 10.74 -1.41
CA LEU A 114 -9.66 10.87 -2.85
C LEU A 114 -9.44 9.50 -3.52
N ALA A 115 -10.42 9.06 -4.30
CA ALA A 115 -10.29 7.86 -5.10
C ALA A 115 -9.80 8.23 -6.52
N LEU A 116 -8.72 7.56 -6.97
CA LEU A 116 -8.21 7.70 -8.32
C LEU A 116 -8.95 6.72 -9.24
N GLN A 117 -9.78 7.23 -10.12
CA GLN A 117 -10.65 6.42 -10.98
C GLN A 117 -10.05 6.10 -12.35
N TYR A 118 -9.08 6.89 -12.80
CA TYR A 118 -8.54 6.77 -14.16
C TYR A 118 -7.19 6.07 -14.19
N SER A 119 -7.08 5.09 -15.10
CA SER A 119 -5.81 4.47 -15.45
C SER A 119 -5.17 5.24 -16.61
N PHE A 120 -4.01 5.82 -16.36
CA PHE A 120 -3.21 6.52 -17.38
C PHE A 120 -2.33 5.57 -18.19
N ARG A 121 -2.16 4.34 -17.71
CA ARG A 121 -1.19 3.36 -18.21
C ARG A 121 -1.82 2.33 -19.15
N SER A 122 -3.06 1.94 -18.90
CA SER A 122 -3.69 0.79 -19.56
C SER A 122 -4.82 1.21 -20.50
N SER A 123 -4.97 0.46 -21.61
CA SER A 123 -6.12 0.62 -22.52
C SER A 123 -7.39 0.05 -21.90
N GLN A 124 -8.55 0.50 -22.38
CA GLN A 124 -9.84 0.02 -21.88
C GLN A 124 -10.06 -1.49 -22.12
N ALA A 125 -9.42 -2.08 -23.15
CA ALA A 125 -9.50 -3.52 -23.39
C ALA A 125 -8.87 -4.33 -22.27
N VAL A 126 -7.69 -3.91 -21.77
CA VAL A 126 -7.01 -4.54 -20.65
C VAL A 126 -7.81 -4.37 -19.35
N LEU A 127 -8.30 -3.16 -19.11
CA LEU A 127 -9.06 -2.86 -17.88
C LEU A 127 -10.36 -3.66 -17.80
N ARG A 128 -11.07 -3.83 -18.93
CA ARG A 128 -12.28 -4.68 -18.98
C ARG A 128 -12.00 -6.14 -18.65
N LEU A 129 -10.84 -6.67 -19.07
CA LEU A 129 -10.45 -8.02 -18.69
C LEU A 129 -10.23 -8.14 -17.19
N VAL A 130 -9.53 -7.18 -16.59
CA VAL A 130 -9.30 -7.14 -15.14
C VAL A 130 -10.64 -7.09 -14.42
N ASP A 131 -11.52 -6.15 -14.78
CA ASP A 131 -12.83 -6.03 -14.17
C ASP A 131 -13.64 -7.34 -14.28
N ALA A 132 -13.72 -7.92 -15.48
CA ALA A 132 -14.44 -9.18 -15.70
C ALA A 132 -13.82 -10.37 -14.95
N THR A 133 -12.51 -10.34 -14.70
CA THR A 133 -11.81 -11.42 -14.00
C THR A 133 -12.07 -11.38 -12.49
N PHE A 134 -12.15 -10.19 -11.92
CA PHE A 134 -12.22 -9.98 -10.48
C PHE A 134 -13.60 -9.57 -9.97
N ASP A 135 -14.55 -9.30 -10.86
CA ASP A 135 -15.93 -8.96 -10.48
C ASP A 135 -16.55 -10.07 -9.62
N GLY A 136 -17.07 -9.69 -8.45
CA GLY A 136 -17.69 -10.60 -7.49
C GLY A 136 -16.74 -11.60 -6.81
N ARG A 137 -15.42 -11.53 -7.02
CA ARG A 137 -14.46 -12.40 -6.33
C ARG A 137 -14.13 -11.87 -4.95
N ALA A 138 -14.39 -12.68 -3.93
CA ALA A 138 -14.00 -12.38 -2.56
C ALA A 138 -12.46 -12.23 -2.46
N GLY A 139 -12.01 -11.22 -1.73
CA GLY A 139 -10.59 -10.96 -1.54
C GLY A 139 -9.87 -10.25 -2.70
N SER A 140 -10.59 -9.88 -3.77
CA SER A 140 -9.99 -9.12 -4.88
C SER A 140 -9.63 -7.67 -4.51
N GLY A 141 -10.17 -7.16 -3.41
CA GLY A 141 -10.04 -5.76 -3.02
C GLY A 141 -10.91 -4.80 -3.84
N MET A 142 -11.64 -5.30 -4.83
CA MET A 142 -12.60 -4.51 -5.63
C MET A 142 -13.97 -4.47 -4.96
N THR A 143 -14.61 -3.30 -4.97
CA THR A 143 -16.03 -3.19 -4.63
C THR A 143 -16.90 -3.45 -5.87
N PRO A 144 -18.19 -3.84 -5.69
CA PRO A 144 -19.08 -4.11 -6.81
C PRO A 144 -19.29 -2.92 -7.76
N GLU A 145 -19.12 -1.70 -7.25
CA GLU A 145 -19.33 -0.45 -7.98
C GLU A 145 -18.06 0.03 -8.68
N GLU A 146 -16.88 -0.45 -8.26
CA GLU A 146 -15.62 -0.05 -8.87
C GLU A 146 -15.47 -0.60 -10.27
N ARG A 147 -15.13 0.28 -11.19
CA ARG A 147 -14.75 -0.05 -12.57
C ARG A 147 -13.54 0.77 -12.96
N HIS A 148 -12.61 0.14 -13.64
CA HIS A 148 -11.44 0.83 -14.14
C HIS A 148 -11.78 1.60 -15.42
N ILE A 149 -11.34 2.85 -15.48
CA ILE A 149 -11.58 3.74 -16.61
C ILE A 149 -10.24 4.11 -17.23
N ALA A 150 -10.07 3.86 -18.52
CA ALA A 150 -8.89 4.35 -19.25
C ALA A 150 -8.96 5.87 -19.41
N PHE A 151 -7.91 6.58 -19.02
CA PHE A 151 -7.80 8.02 -19.26
C PHE A 151 -7.76 8.34 -20.76
N LYS A 152 -7.04 7.52 -21.53
CA LYS A 152 -7.01 7.59 -23.00
C LYS A 152 -8.00 6.57 -23.57
N GLY A 153 -9.28 6.94 -23.67
CA GLY A 153 -10.35 6.04 -24.06
C GLY A 153 -10.22 5.48 -25.47
N ASP A 154 -9.54 6.18 -26.36
CA ASP A 154 -9.25 5.82 -27.76
C ASP A 154 -7.96 5.02 -27.92
N MET A 155 -7.20 4.80 -26.85
CA MET A 155 -5.96 4.02 -26.90
C MET A 155 -6.26 2.58 -27.34
N PRO A 156 -5.68 2.11 -28.46
CA PRO A 156 -5.91 0.75 -28.91
C PRO A 156 -5.37 -0.27 -27.91
N GLY A 157 -6.10 -1.35 -27.76
CA GLY A 157 -5.69 -2.46 -26.89
C GLY A 157 -6.30 -3.76 -27.36
N ARG A 158 -5.57 -4.85 -27.16
CA ARG A 158 -6.02 -6.19 -27.48
C ARG A 158 -5.70 -7.14 -26.34
N VAL A 159 -6.62 -8.03 -26.07
CA VAL A 159 -6.45 -9.13 -25.12
C VAL A 159 -6.86 -10.42 -25.83
N ASP A 160 -5.98 -11.39 -25.82
CA ASP A 160 -6.23 -12.71 -26.41
C ASP A 160 -6.21 -13.75 -25.29
N LEU A 161 -7.28 -14.53 -25.18
CA LEU A 161 -7.34 -15.68 -24.29
C LEU A 161 -7.06 -16.95 -25.10
N TRP A 162 -5.91 -17.54 -24.86
CA TRP A 162 -5.54 -18.79 -25.50
C TRP A 162 -6.16 -19.97 -24.76
N PRO A 163 -6.73 -20.96 -25.48
CA PRO A 163 -7.25 -22.16 -24.84
C PRO A 163 -6.12 -22.92 -24.13
N LEU A 164 -6.48 -23.58 -23.04
CA LEU A 164 -5.53 -24.48 -22.37
C LEU A 164 -5.13 -25.59 -23.32
N VAL A 165 -3.84 -25.79 -23.51
CA VAL A 165 -3.33 -26.95 -24.21
C VAL A 165 -3.57 -28.17 -23.32
N PRO A 166 -4.37 -29.17 -23.76
CA PRO A 166 -4.58 -30.36 -22.96
C PRO A 166 -3.25 -31.06 -22.73
N LYS A 167 -3.00 -31.47 -21.50
CA LYS A 167 -1.81 -32.26 -21.17
C LYS A 167 -1.90 -33.56 -21.95
N THR A 168 -1.10 -33.70 -22.99
CA THR A 168 -0.90 -35.02 -23.64
C THR A 168 -0.33 -35.93 -22.56
N PRO A 169 -0.86 -37.18 -22.39
CA PRO A 169 -0.21 -38.14 -21.54
C PRO A 169 1.26 -38.19 -21.95
N ALA A 170 2.17 -37.91 -21.04
CA ALA A 170 3.58 -38.05 -21.35
C ALA A 170 3.78 -39.49 -21.81
N GLU A 171 4.23 -39.71 -23.04
CA GLU A 171 4.94 -40.93 -23.33
C GLU A 171 5.99 -41.07 -22.22
N GLU A 172 5.99 -42.21 -21.52
CA GLU A 172 7.00 -42.46 -20.48
C GLU A 172 8.34 -42.09 -21.09
N PRO A 173 9.11 -41.19 -20.48
CA PRO A 173 10.40 -40.83 -21.02
C PRO A 173 11.20 -42.11 -21.11
N ALA A 174 11.71 -42.44 -22.31
CA ALA A 174 12.56 -43.62 -22.49
C ALA A 174 13.64 -43.57 -21.39
N PRO A 175 13.81 -44.67 -20.63
CA PRO A 175 14.72 -44.62 -19.51
C PRO A 175 16.10 -44.23 -20.03
N TRP A 176 16.61 -43.10 -19.56
CA TRP A 176 17.92 -42.55 -19.96
C TRP A 176 19.11 -43.52 -19.68
N TYR A 177 18.83 -44.64 -19.01
CA TYR A 177 19.75 -45.71 -18.68
C TYR A 177 19.45 -47.03 -19.46
N ALA A 178 18.71 -46.99 -20.56
CA ALA A 178 18.53 -48.19 -21.38
C ALA A 178 19.91 -48.67 -21.82
N PRO A 179 20.35 -49.87 -21.38
CA PRO A 179 21.67 -50.39 -21.76
C PRO A 179 21.70 -50.63 -23.28
N VAL A 180 22.82 -50.25 -23.88
CA VAL A 180 23.14 -50.47 -25.29
C VAL A 180 23.29 -51.97 -25.54
#